data_56b01d964fbb2841e7b5861403350ec6
#
_entry.id   56b01d964fbb2841e7b5861403350ec6
#
_cell.length_a   1.000
_cell.length_b   1.000
_cell.length_c   1.000
_cell.angle_alpha   90.00
_cell.angle_beta   90.00
_cell.angle_gamma   90.00
#
_symmetry.space_group_name_H-M   'P 1'
#
loop_
_entity.id
_entity.type
_entity.pdbx_description
1 polymer ?
#
loop_
_entity_poly.entity_id
_entity_poly.type
_entity_poly.pdbx_seq_one_letter_code
_entity_poly.pdbx_strand_id
1 'polypeptide(L)'
;AEAARNILNREGLYNVQIECLNSDDGDHYDPRTDTVRLSYNNFNGTSVTAVSVAAHECGHAIQHAHGYAPMNIRAALVPVVNIGSNLSIPLIFLGVLLSWNQTLIQLGIWAFALTVIFQLVTLPVEFNASRRAIVKVEEYGLLGSEEVSGGKKVLTAAALTYVAGAEIGR
;
A
#
# COMPACT_ATOMS: atom_id res chain seq x y z
N ALA A 1 9.99 -14.13 4.60
CA ALA A 1 10.93 -13.87 3.48
C ALA A 1 10.92 -14.97 2.43
N GLU A 2 10.94 -16.23 2.85
CA GLU A 2 11.02 -17.36 1.92
C GLU A 2 9.85 -17.39 0.92
N ALA A 3 8.61 -17.17 1.38
CA ALA A 3 7.45 -17.10 0.51
C ALA A 3 7.57 -15.98 -0.52
N ALA A 4 8.03 -14.80 -0.09
CA ALA A 4 8.27 -13.68 -0.99
C ALA A 4 9.32 -14.01 -2.04
N ARG A 5 10.45 -14.60 -1.64
CA ARG A 5 11.50 -15.02 -2.59
C ARG A 5 10.99 -16.04 -3.60
N ASN A 6 10.18 -16.98 -3.14
CA ASN A 6 9.57 -18.00 -3.99
C ASN A 6 8.66 -17.35 -5.05
N ILE A 7 7.77 -16.46 -4.65
CA ILE A 7 6.87 -15.77 -5.58
C ILE A 7 7.66 -14.96 -6.60
N LEU A 8 8.59 -14.14 -6.14
CA LEU A 8 9.37 -13.26 -7.02
C LEU A 8 10.21 -14.05 -8.02
N ASN A 9 10.83 -15.14 -7.60
CA ASN A 9 11.61 -15.99 -8.50
C ASN A 9 10.73 -16.67 -9.56
N ARG A 10 9.55 -17.16 -9.19
CA ARG A 10 8.62 -17.79 -10.13
C ARG A 10 8.01 -16.81 -11.11
N GLU A 11 7.94 -15.53 -10.74
CA GLU A 11 7.51 -14.45 -11.66
C GLU A 11 8.66 -13.88 -12.50
N GLY A 12 9.88 -14.43 -12.37
CA GLY A 12 11.05 -13.93 -13.09
C GLY A 12 11.62 -12.63 -12.55
N LEU A 13 11.22 -12.22 -11.35
CA LEU A 13 11.64 -10.98 -10.70
C LEU A 13 12.85 -11.21 -9.77
N TYR A 14 13.92 -11.74 -10.33
CA TYR A 14 15.12 -12.12 -9.57
C TYR A 14 15.86 -10.93 -8.97
N ASN A 15 15.73 -9.74 -9.57
CA ASN A 15 16.42 -8.52 -9.14
C ASN A 15 15.75 -7.82 -7.97
N VAL A 16 14.49 -8.15 -7.67
CA VAL A 16 13.78 -7.58 -6.53
C VAL A 16 14.39 -8.10 -5.24
N GLN A 17 14.84 -7.18 -4.41
CA GLN A 17 15.44 -7.51 -3.12
C GLN A 17 14.40 -7.64 -2.02
N ILE A 18 14.72 -8.39 -0.98
CA ILE A 18 13.87 -8.54 0.20
C ILE A 18 14.70 -8.17 1.42
N GLU A 19 14.25 -7.15 2.15
CA GLU A 19 14.92 -6.63 3.34
C GLU A 19 14.03 -6.76 4.57
N CYS A 20 14.68 -6.98 5.72
CA CYS A 20 14.03 -7.01 7.02
C CYS A 20 14.08 -5.62 7.66
N LEU A 21 12.93 -5.12 8.09
CA LEU A 21 12.85 -3.89 8.88
C LEU A 21 13.07 -4.20 10.38
N ASN A 22 13.65 -3.25 11.09
CA ASN A 22 13.82 -3.32 12.55
C ASN A 22 12.57 -2.82 13.30
N SER A 23 11.39 -3.05 12.75
CA SER A 23 10.10 -2.65 13.33
C SER A 23 9.09 -3.75 13.15
N ASP A 24 8.00 -3.67 13.91
CA ASP A 24 6.88 -4.63 13.83
C ASP A 24 5.83 -4.24 12.79
N ASP A 25 5.99 -3.09 12.15
CA ASP A 25 5.10 -2.57 11.10
C ASP A 25 5.89 -1.92 9.96
N GLY A 26 5.18 -1.42 8.96
CA GLY A 26 5.78 -0.70 7.85
C GLY A 26 6.14 -1.55 6.65
N ASP A 27 5.57 -2.75 6.53
CA ASP A 27 5.75 -3.57 5.33
C ASP A 27 5.35 -2.78 4.07
N HIS A 28 6.23 -2.81 3.07
CA HIS A 28 5.99 -2.10 1.82
C HIS A 28 6.90 -2.59 0.69
N TYR A 29 6.51 -2.27 -0.53
CA TYR A 29 7.36 -2.35 -1.71
C TYR A 29 7.81 -0.96 -2.13
N ASP A 30 9.10 -0.75 -2.30
CA ASP A 30 9.68 0.51 -2.80
C ASP A 30 10.06 0.37 -4.29
N PRO A 31 9.30 0.97 -5.21
CA PRO A 31 9.58 0.87 -6.64
C PRO A 31 10.85 1.61 -7.07
N ARG A 32 11.35 2.54 -6.25
CA ARG A 32 12.58 3.30 -6.56
C ARG A 32 13.83 2.45 -6.41
N THR A 33 13.82 1.54 -5.45
CA THR A 33 14.94 0.65 -5.14
C THR A 33 14.65 -0.79 -5.52
N ASP A 34 13.44 -1.06 -6.04
CA ASP A 34 12.96 -2.40 -6.41
C ASP A 34 13.13 -3.39 -5.26
N THR A 35 12.67 -2.99 -4.09
CA THR A 35 12.88 -3.71 -2.83
C THR A 35 11.56 -3.93 -2.08
N VAL A 36 11.30 -5.18 -1.70
CA VAL A 36 10.26 -5.55 -0.74
C VAL A 36 10.85 -5.46 0.67
N ARG A 37 10.25 -4.63 1.52
CA ARG A 37 10.64 -4.51 2.93
C ARG A 37 9.57 -5.07 3.82
N LEU A 38 9.96 -6.01 4.67
CA LEU A 38 9.06 -6.70 5.58
C LEU A 38 9.45 -6.40 7.02
N SER A 39 8.46 -6.16 7.87
CA SER A 39 8.66 -6.09 9.32
C SER A 39 9.29 -7.37 9.84
N TYR A 40 9.95 -7.29 10.98
CA TYR A 40 10.67 -8.43 11.57
C TYR A 40 9.78 -9.67 11.68
N ASN A 41 8.56 -9.51 12.19
CA ASN A 41 7.61 -10.61 12.36
C ASN A 41 7.16 -11.23 11.03
N ASN A 42 6.95 -10.43 10.00
CA ASN A 42 6.55 -10.92 8.68
C ASN A 42 7.73 -11.48 7.88
N PHE A 43 8.92 -10.96 8.09
CA PHE A 43 10.13 -11.48 7.45
C PHE A 43 10.48 -12.89 7.93
N ASN A 44 10.41 -13.14 9.24
CA ASN A 44 10.77 -14.41 9.87
C ASN A 44 9.58 -15.35 10.07
N GLY A 45 8.36 -14.84 10.01
CA GLY A 45 7.15 -15.59 10.35
C GLY A 45 6.72 -16.58 9.27
N THR A 46 6.03 -17.62 9.72
CA THR A 46 5.41 -18.66 8.88
C THR A 46 3.89 -18.71 9.02
N SER A 47 3.31 -17.76 9.76
CA SER A 47 1.86 -17.65 9.92
C SER A 47 1.16 -17.30 8.62
N VAL A 48 -0.14 -17.57 8.54
CA VAL A 48 -0.98 -17.16 7.40
C VAL A 48 -0.88 -15.66 7.18
N THR A 49 -0.91 -14.87 8.25
CA THR A 49 -0.76 -13.41 8.17
C THR A 49 0.59 -13.01 7.59
N ALA A 50 1.70 -13.55 8.09
CA ALA A 50 3.04 -13.23 7.61
C ALA A 50 3.22 -13.57 6.13
N VAL A 51 2.78 -14.75 5.70
CA VAL A 51 2.84 -15.17 4.30
C VAL A 51 1.95 -14.29 3.42
N SER A 52 0.75 -13.95 3.87
CA SER A 52 -0.19 -13.13 3.11
C SER A 52 0.31 -11.70 2.93
N VAL A 53 0.89 -11.09 3.97
CA VAL A 53 1.48 -9.75 3.88
C VAL A 53 2.69 -9.76 2.94
N ALA A 54 3.59 -10.73 3.08
CA ALA A 54 4.74 -10.86 2.19
C ALA A 54 4.31 -11.03 0.73
N ALA A 55 3.28 -11.83 0.47
CA ALA A 55 2.72 -12.03 -0.86
C ALA A 55 2.07 -10.75 -1.40
N HIS A 56 1.40 -9.97 -0.56
CA HIS A 56 0.81 -8.67 -0.94
C HIS A 56 1.88 -7.70 -1.45
N GLU A 57 2.98 -7.57 -0.73
CA GLU A 57 4.09 -6.70 -1.15
C GLU A 57 4.75 -7.20 -2.46
N CYS A 58 4.83 -8.51 -2.65
CA CYS A 58 5.21 -9.08 -3.94
C CYS A 58 4.19 -8.74 -5.05
N GLY A 59 2.90 -8.65 -4.71
CA GLY A 59 1.86 -8.19 -5.63
C GLY A 59 2.14 -6.79 -6.16
N HIS A 60 2.62 -5.88 -5.33
CA HIS A 60 3.07 -4.55 -5.77
C HIS A 60 4.31 -4.61 -6.69
N ALA A 61 5.27 -5.48 -6.39
CA ALA A 61 6.42 -5.68 -7.27
C ALA A 61 5.99 -6.19 -8.64
N ILE A 62 5.03 -7.11 -8.70
CA ILE A 62 4.46 -7.62 -9.95
C ILE A 62 3.71 -6.52 -10.71
N GLN A 63 2.92 -5.70 -10.02
CA GLN A 63 2.25 -4.54 -10.62
C GLN A 63 3.25 -3.59 -11.29
N HIS A 64 4.32 -3.27 -10.58
CA HIS A 64 5.38 -2.40 -11.10
C HIS A 64 6.06 -3.01 -12.32
N ALA A 65 6.42 -4.29 -12.26
CA ALA A 65 7.05 -5.00 -13.38
C ALA A 65 6.17 -5.07 -14.63
N HIS A 66 4.85 -5.16 -14.45
CA HIS A 66 3.89 -5.22 -15.56
C HIS A 66 3.39 -3.84 -16.02
N GLY A 67 3.89 -2.74 -15.43
CA GLY A 67 3.48 -1.39 -15.79
C GLY A 67 2.01 -1.09 -15.47
N TYR A 68 1.49 -1.58 -14.36
CA TYR A 68 0.09 -1.38 -13.94
C TYR A 68 -0.22 0.11 -13.76
N ALA A 69 -1.03 0.66 -14.66
CA ALA A 69 -1.27 2.10 -14.77
C ALA A 69 -1.79 2.76 -13.48
N PRO A 70 -2.76 2.22 -12.73
CA PRO A 70 -3.22 2.82 -11.48
C PRO A 70 -2.10 2.98 -10.44
N MET A 71 -1.14 2.07 -10.37
CA MET A 71 0.02 2.20 -9.49
C MET A 71 0.91 3.37 -9.88
N ASN A 72 1.13 3.58 -11.16
CA ASN A 72 1.92 4.70 -11.67
C ASN A 72 1.22 6.04 -11.39
N ILE A 73 -0.10 6.10 -11.55
CA ILE A 73 -0.92 7.28 -11.22
C ILE A 73 -0.81 7.58 -9.72
N ARG A 74 -0.96 6.57 -8.87
CA ARG A 74 -0.77 6.70 -7.42
C ARG A 74 0.61 7.29 -7.09
N ALA A 75 1.67 6.74 -7.64
CA ALA A 75 3.04 7.21 -7.40
C ALA A 75 3.24 8.67 -7.80
N ALA A 76 2.65 9.10 -8.91
CA ALA A 76 2.70 10.49 -9.37
C ALA A 76 1.93 11.45 -8.45
N LEU A 77 0.85 10.98 -7.80
CA LEU A 77 0.03 11.79 -6.89
C LEU A 77 0.62 11.94 -5.48
N VAL A 78 1.48 11.03 -5.03
CA VAL A 78 2.03 11.02 -3.66
C VAL A 78 2.62 12.38 -3.25
N PRO A 79 3.54 13.03 -3.99
CA PRO A 79 4.09 14.30 -3.56
C PRO A 79 3.05 15.42 -3.49
N VAL A 80 2.09 15.45 -4.42
CA VAL A 80 1.02 16.45 -4.46
C VAL A 80 0.08 16.27 -3.26
N VAL A 81 -0.29 15.03 -2.97
CA VAL A 81 -1.19 14.69 -1.84
C VAL A 81 -0.53 14.97 -0.50
N ASN A 82 0.75 14.70 -0.35
CA ASN A 82 1.49 14.99 0.89
C ASN A 82 1.49 16.50 1.19
N ILE A 83 1.72 17.34 0.18
CA ILE A 83 1.64 18.78 0.33
C ILE A 83 0.20 19.20 0.65
N GLY A 84 -0.79 18.73 -0.10
CA GLY A 84 -2.19 19.05 0.08
C GLY A 84 -2.73 18.63 1.45
N SER A 85 -2.41 17.43 1.89
CA SER A 85 -2.81 16.89 3.20
C SER A 85 -2.24 17.72 4.34
N ASN A 86 -0.96 18.06 4.27
CA ASN A 86 -0.30 18.86 5.31
C ASN A 86 -0.82 20.30 5.39
N LEU A 87 -1.29 20.86 4.28
CA LEU A 87 -1.78 22.25 4.21
C LEU A 87 -3.29 22.38 4.44
N SER A 88 -4.07 21.32 4.29
CA SER A 88 -5.53 21.36 4.34
C SER A 88 -6.07 21.98 5.64
N ILE A 89 -5.73 21.40 6.79
CA ILE A 89 -6.21 21.87 8.09
C ILE A 89 -5.65 23.25 8.45
N PRO A 90 -4.33 23.53 8.29
CA PRO A 90 -3.79 24.87 8.53
C PRO A 90 -4.46 25.96 7.68
N LEU A 91 -4.75 25.68 6.40
CA LEU A 91 -5.41 26.65 5.51
C LEU A 91 -6.84 26.95 5.94
N ILE A 92 -7.61 25.94 6.31
CA ILE A 92 -8.98 26.11 6.81
C ILE A 92 -8.97 26.91 8.11
N PHE A 93 -8.10 26.53 9.05
CA PHE A 93 -7.96 27.20 10.34
C PHE A 93 -7.57 28.67 10.19
N LEU A 94 -6.58 28.95 9.33
CA LEU A 94 -6.15 30.32 9.05
C LEU A 94 -7.25 31.13 8.38
N GLY A 95 -8.03 30.53 7.48
CA GLY A 95 -9.17 31.18 6.83
C GLY A 95 -10.25 31.58 7.82
N VAL A 96 -10.53 30.75 8.83
CA VAL A 96 -11.48 31.04 9.91
C VAL A 96 -10.96 32.17 10.78
N LEU A 97 -9.67 32.15 11.16
CA LEU A 97 -9.04 33.21 11.96
C LEU A 97 -9.02 34.58 11.27
N LEU A 98 -8.88 34.60 9.93
CA LEU A 98 -8.90 35.81 9.12
C LEU A 98 -10.32 36.20 8.70
N SER A 99 -11.26 36.20 9.64
CA SER A 99 -12.65 36.64 9.43
C SER A 99 -13.38 35.83 8.33
N TRP A 100 -13.22 34.51 8.35
CA TRP A 100 -13.86 33.61 7.39
C TRP A 100 -13.43 33.88 5.94
N ASN A 101 -12.13 34.02 5.71
CA ASN A 101 -11.60 34.22 4.37
C ASN A 101 -11.97 33.04 3.45
N GLN A 102 -12.88 33.28 2.51
CA GLN A 102 -13.42 32.26 1.62
C GLN A 102 -12.35 31.63 0.73
N THR A 103 -11.36 32.39 0.29
CA THR A 103 -10.29 31.88 -0.55
C THR A 103 -9.42 30.85 0.18
N LEU A 104 -9.04 31.13 1.43
CA LEU A 104 -8.23 30.21 2.23
C LEU A 104 -9.00 28.95 2.61
N ILE A 105 -10.29 29.10 2.97
CA ILE A 105 -11.17 27.96 3.28
C ILE A 105 -11.33 27.10 2.03
N GLN A 106 -11.57 27.69 0.87
CA GLN A 106 -11.74 26.98 -0.39
C GLN A 106 -10.48 26.21 -0.79
N LEU A 107 -9.30 26.81 -0.66
CA LEU A 107 -8.02 26.14 -0.91
C LEU A 107 -7.80 24.93 0.01
N GLY A 108 -8.16 25.06 1.29
CA GLY A 108 -8.10 23.94 2.24
C GLY A 108 -9.03 22.80 1.87
N ILE A 109 -10.24 23.09 1.41
CA ILE A 109 -11.22 22.09 0.93
C ILE A 109 -10.68 21.38 -0.32
N TRP A 110 -10.11 22.11 -1.28
CA TRP A 110 -9.50 21.50 -2.46
C TRP A 110 -8.31 20.60 -2.11
N ALA A 111 -7.48 20.99 -1.16
CA ALA A 111 -6.38 20.18 -0.66
C ALA A 111 -6.89 18.87 -0.04
N PHE A 112 -7.98 18.94 0.73
CA PHE A 112 -8.63 17.75 1.29
C PHE A 112 -9.23 16.86 0.20
N ALA A 113 -9.86 17.44 -0.82
CA ALA A 113 -10.43 16.69 -1.95
C ALA A 113 -9.35 15.88 -2.70
N LEU A 114 -8.14 16.41 -2.85
CA LEU A 114 -7.00 15.66 -3.42
C LEU A 114 -6.67 14.40 -2.61
N THR A 115 -6.74 14.48 -1.28
CA THR A 115 -6.55 13.33 -0.39
C THR A 115 -7.59 12.24 -0.66
N VAL A 116 -8.85 12.62 -0.82
CA VAL A 116 -9.94 11.68 -1.14
C VAL A 116 -9.72 11.02 -2.51
N ILE A 117 -9.34 11.79 -3.52
CA ILE A 117 -9.03 11.28 -4.86
C ILE A 117 -7.87 10.26 -4.78
N PHE A 118 -6.82 10.56 -4.02
CA PHE A 118 -5.70 9.64 -3.81
C PHE A 118 -6.15 8.32 -3.20
N GLN A 119 -7.04 8.35 -2.20
CA GLN A 119 -7.61 7.13 -1.62
C GLN A 119 -8.39 6.31 -2.64
N LEU A 120 -9.20 6.97 -3.48
CA LEU A 120 -9.97 6.31 -4.54
C LEU A 120 -9.07 5.65 -5.59
N VAL A 121 -7.93 6.25 -5.89
CA VAL A 121 -6.92 5.65 -6.80
C VAL A 121 -6.16 4.53 -6.10
N THR A 122 -5.87 4.67 -4.82
CA THR A 122 -5.11 3.68 -4.03
C THR A 122 -5.89 2.38 -3.86
N LEU A 123 -7.20 2.42 -3.65
CA LEU A 123 -8.03 1.23 -3.45
C LEU A 123 -7.89 0.17 -4.56
N PRO A 124 -8.06 0.51 -5.85
CA PRO A 124 -7.86 -0.47 -6.92
C PRO A 124 -6.46 -1.08 -6.92
N VAL A 125 -5.44 -0.29 -6.61
CA VAL A 125 -4.05 -0.75 -6.52
C VAL A 125 -3.91 -1.79 -5.42
N GLU A 126 -4.42 -1.50 -4.22
CA GLU A 126 -4.37 -2.41 -3.08
C GLU A 126 -5.16 -3.70 -3.32
N PHE A 127 -6.38 -3.61 -3.81
CA PHE A 127 -7.18 -4.79 -4.14
C PHE A 127 -6.55 -5.63 -5.25
N ASN A 128 -5.98 -5.01 -6.26
CA ASN A 128 -5.29 -5.72 -7.34
C ASN A 128 -4.02 -6.42 -6.84
N ALA A 129 -3.22 -5.77 -5.98
CA ALA A 129 -2.05 -6.38 -5.36
C ALA A 129 -2.45 -7.60 -4.51
N SER A 130 -3.48 -7.46 -3.67
CA SER A 130 -4.00 -8.54 -2.85
C SER A 130 -4.54 -9.71 -3.69
N ARG A 131 -5.25 -9.42 -4.77
CA ARG A 131 -5.75 -10.46 -5.69
C ARG A 131 -4.60 -11.22 -6.35
N ARG A 132 -3.59 -10.51 -6.83
CA ARG A 132 -2.38 -11.13 -7.41
C ARG A 132 -1.67 -11.99 -6.38
N ALA A 133 -1.54 -11.50 -5.13
CA ALA A 133 -0.91 -12.22 -4.03
C ALA A 133 -1.63 -13.55 -3.74
N ILE A 134 -2.94 -13.51 -3.59
CA ILE A 134 -3.75 -14.70 -3.27
C ILE A 134 -3.68 -15.73 -4.39
N VAL A 135 -3.79 -15.31 -5.65
CA VAL A 135 -3.67 -16.22 -6.81
C VAL A 135 -2.30 -16.91 -6.80
N LYS A 136 -1.22 -16.17 -6.54
CA LYS A 136 0.13 -16.74 -6.54
C LYS A 136 0.39 -17.65 -5.35
N VAL A 137 -0.10 -17.28 -4.17
CA VAL A 137 0.00 -18.12 -2.97
C VAL A 137 -0.71 -19.47 -3.18
N GLU A 138 -1.88 -19.45 -3.78
CA GLU A 138 -2.66 -20.66 -4.09
C GLU A 138 -1.98 -21.48 -5.21
N GLU A 139 -1.60 -20.82 -6.31
CA GLU A 139 -0.96 -21.46 -7.47
C GLU A 139 0.37 -22.15 -7.10
N TYR A 140 1.15 -21.52 -6.22
CA TYR A 140 2.46 -22.03 -5.83
C TYR A 140 2.43 -22.92 -4.56
N GLY A 141 1.24 -23.16 -4.01
CA GLY A 141 1.06 -24.05 -2.87
C GLY A 141 1.71 -23.53 -1.59
N LEU A 142 1.85 -22.23 -1.42
CA LEU A 142 2.48 -21.62 -0.24
C LEU A 142 1.57 -21.62 0.98
N LEU A 143 0.25 -21.67 0.77
CA LEU A 143 -0.77 -21.85 1.79
C LEU A 143 -1.74 -22.94 1.36
N GLY A 144 -2.27 -23.68 2.32
CA GLY A 144 -3.37 -24.62 2.09
C GLY A 144 -4.68 -23.92 1.75
N SER A 145 -5.65 -24.65 1.20
CA SER A 145 -6.94 -24.09 0.77
C SER A 145 -7.71 -23.36 1.88
N GLU A 146 -7.66 -23.86 3.10
CA GLU A 146 -8.27 -23.20 4.28
C GLU A 146 -7.50 -21.94 4.68
N GLU A 147 -6.17 -21.99 4.59
CA GLU A 147 -5.29 -20.87 4.90
C GLU A 147 -5.42 -19.73 3.86
N VAL A 148 -5.68 -20.04 2.61
CA VAL A 148 -5.98 -19.05 1.55
C VAL A 148 -7.21 -18.21 1.93
N SER A 149 -8.25 -18.83 2.45
CA SER A 149 -9.43 -18.10 2.96
C SER A 149 -9.06 -17.13 4.09
N GLY A 150 -8.23 -17.56 5.03
CA GLY A 150 -7.67 -16.70 6.08
C GLY A 150 -6.85 -15.56 5.52
N GLY A 151 -5.99 -15.82 4.55
CA GLY A 151 -5.19 -14.80 3.86
C GLY A 151 -6.05 -13.74 3.17
N LYS A 152 -7.13 -14.14 2.49
CA LYS A 152 -8.10 -13.21 1.90
C LYS A 152 -8.72 -12.29 2.93
N LYS A 153 -9.10 -12.81 4.09
CA LYS A 153 -9.67 -12.01 5.19
C LYS A 153 -8.68 -10.98 5.72
N VAL A 154 -7.43 -11.39 5.94
CA VAL A 154 -6.35 -10.50 6.39
C VAL A 154 -6.14 -9.35 5.41
N LEU A 155 -6.00 -9.64 4.13
CA LEU A 155 -5.73 -8.64 3.10
C LEU A 155 -6.94 -7.74 2.84
N THR A 156 -8.15 -8.26 2.93
CA THR A 156 -9.38 -7.46 2.83
C THR A 156 -9.48 -6.48 4.00
N ALA A 157 -9.21 -6.94 5.22
CA ALA A 157 -9.20 -6.08 6.40
C ALA A 157 -8.16 -4.97 6.28
N ALA A 158 -6.95 -5.29 5.80
CA ALA A 158 -5.90 -4.31 5.56
C ALA A 158 -6.31 -3.25 4.53
N ALA A 159 -6.94 -3.66 3.42
CA ALA A 159 -7.44 -2.74 2.40
C ALA A 159 -8.54 -1.82 2.93
N LEU A 160 -9.46 -2.32 3.75
CA LEU A 160 -10.51 -1.52 4.39
C LEU A 160 -9.94 -0.49 5.38
N THR A 161 -8.81 -0.78 6.01
CA THR A 161 -8.10 0.19 6.85
C THR A 161 -7.64 1.42 6.05
N TYR A 162 -7.23 1.23 4.81
CA TYR A 162 -6.92 2.33 3.89
C TYR A 162 -8.12 3.25 3.64
N VAL A 163 -9.31 2.67 3.48
CA VAL A 163 -10.56 3.44 3.28
C VAL A 163 -10.89 4.29 4.50
N ALA A 164 -10.61 3.78 5.69
CA ALA A 164 -10.86 4.50 6.94
C ALA A 164 -9.92 5.69 7.19
N GLY A 165 -8.95 5.92 6.30
CA GLY A 165 -8.08 7.11 6.37
C GLY A 165 -6.95 7.02 7.39
N ALA A 166 -6.68 5.84 7.92
CA ALA A 166 -5.71 5.66 9.00
C ALA A 166 -4.24 5.80 8.58
N GLU A 167 -3.93 5.81 7.27
CA GLU A 167 -2.54 5.74 6.79
C GLU A 167 -2.14 6.81 5.76
N ILE A 168 -2.87 7.92 5.72
CA ILE A 168 -2.47 9.04 4.87
C ILE A 168 -1.43 9.87 5.63
N GLY A 169 -0.17 9.53 5.50
CA GLY A 169 0.90 10.30 6.13
C GLY A 169 2.11 9.52 6.61
N ARG A 170 2.28 8.29 6.13
CA ARG A 170 3.50 7.51 6.36
C ARG A 170 4.27 7.25 5.10
#